data_6f90c968fa19502e53b4e01a9b3bb9c7
#
_entry.id   6f90c968fa19502e53b4e01a9b3bb9c7
#
_cell.length_a   1.000
_cell.length_b   1.000
_cell.length_c   1.000
_cell.angle_alpha   90.00
_cell.angle_beta   90.00
_cell.angle_gamma   90.00
#
_symmetry.space_group_name_H-M   'P 1'
#
loop_
_entity.id
_entity.type
_entity.pdbx_description
1 polymer ?
#
loop_
_entity_poly.entity_id
_entity_poly.type
_entity_poly.pdbx_seq_one_letter_code
_entity_poly.pdbx_strand_id
1 'polypeptide(L)'
;LNMDSPAFLLPSTSQHEIAHQRGVAAEQECNFVAVLACLESDYADFNYAGAALAYIYLGNALVVFYLDGDDVFLYTLSDTVRADFKAQAAYWDQFRDSVPQKAANTVYDSFLKSNDQELGMQRYGACVNLLVHYYIDEAREALG
;
A
#
# COMPACT_ATOMS: atom_id res chain seq x y z
N LEU A 1 -16.24 -1.16 5.13
CA LEU A 1 -15.38 -1.46 3.99
C LEU A 1 -15.97 -0.80 2.74
N ASN A 2 -15.16 -0.05 1.98
CA ASN A 2 -15.59 0.52 0.71
C ASN A 2 -15.58 -0.58 -0.37
N MET A 3 -16.76 -1.00 -0.81
CA MET A 3 -16.92 -2.05 -1.82
C MET A 3 -16.86 -1.53 -3.27
N ASP A 4 -16.79 -0.22 -3.45
CA ASP A 4 -16.72 0.40 -4.78
C ASP A 4 -15.28 0.48 -5.33
N SER A 5 -14.29 0.22 -4.46
CA SER A 5 -12.88 0.15 -4.88
C SER A 5 -12.61 -1.11 -5.73
N PRO A 6 -11.57 -1.12 -6.57
CA PRO A 6 -11.21 -2.28 -7.37
C PRO A 6 -11.07 -3.55 -6.53
N ALA A 7 -11.77 -4.61 -6.97
CA ALA A 7 -11.98 -5.83 -6.19
C ALA A 7 -10.68 -6.55 -5.81
N PHE A 8 -9.63 -6.41 -6.60
CA PHE A 8 -8.35 -7.12 -6.37
C PHE A 8 -7.62 -6.71 -5.08
N LEU A 9 -7.90 -5.52 -4.52
CA LEU A 9 -7.34 -5.08 -3.24
C LEU A 9 -8.29 -5.31 -2.04
N LEU A 10 -9.53 -5.76 -2.25
CA LEU A 10 -10.47 -5.98 -1.15
C LEU A 10 -9.95 -6.96 -0.09
N PRO A 11 -9.26 -8.07 -0.44
CA PRO A 11 -8.68 -8.95 0.57
C PRO A 11 -7.68 -8.22 1.48
N SER A 12 -6.76 -7.46 0.92
CA SER A 12 -5.75 -6.72 1.70
C SER A 12 -6.39 -5.59 2.52
N THR A 13 -7.37 -4.88 1.98
CA THR A 13 -8.14 -3.87 2.73
C THR A 13 -8.87 -4.52 3.92
N SER A 14 -9.44 -5.71 3.73
CA SER A 14 -10.11 -6.44 4.81
C SER A 14 -9.13 -6.83 5.92
N GLN A 15 -7.94 -7.30 5.58
CA GLN A 15 -6.91 -7.65 6.57
C GLN A 15 -6.39 -6.42 7.31
N HIS A 16 -6.30 -5.27 6.65
CA HIS A 16 -5.96 -3.99 7.27
C HIS A 16 -6.99 -3.62 8.36
N GLU A 17 -8.27 -3.67 8.05
CA GLU A 17 -9.35 -3.39 9.01
C GLU A 17 -9.37 -4.40 10.17
N ILE A 18 -9.09 -5.67 9.88
CA ILE A 18 -8.97 -6.70 10.93
C ILE A 18 -7.79 -6.41 11.85
N ALA A 19 -6.66 -5.92 11.33
CA ALA A 19 -5.51 -5.52 12.14
C ALA A 19 -5.90 -4.41 13.14
N HIS A 20 -6.64 -3.39 12.70
CA HIS A 20 -7.20 -2.38 13.61
C HIS A 20 -8.09 -2.98 14.69
N GLN A 21 -8.98 -3.91 14.33
CA GLN A 21 -9.85 -4.60 15.30
C GLN A 21 -9.06 -5.46 16.31
N ARG A 22 -7.86 -5.90 15.93
CA ARG A 22 -6.94 -6.65 16.80
C ARG A 22 -6.04 -5.77 17.67
N GLY A 23 -6.21 -4.44 17.58
CA GLY A 23 -5.52 -3.47 18.43
C GLY A 23 -4.28 -2.85 17.83
N VAL A 24 -3.98 -3.08 16.54
CA VAL A 24 -2.93 -2.36 15.83
C VAL A 24 -3.43 -0.96 15.50
N ALA A 25 -2.84 0.06 16.12
CA ALA A 25 -3.32 1.44 16.00
C ALA A 25 -2.69 2.20 14.82
N ALA A 26 -1.45 1.86 14.46
CA ALA A 26 -0.70 2.57 13.42
C ALA A 26 -1.06 2.06 12.02
N GLU A 27 -1.51 2.96 11.14
CA GLU A 27 -1.87 2.68 9.74
C GLU A 27 -0.79 1.90 8.98
N GLN A 28 0.48 2.24 9.23
CA GLN A 28 1.61 1.62 8.54
C GLN A 28 1.82 0.17 8.99
N GLU A 29 1.60 -0.10 10.27
CA GLU A 29 1.65 -1.45 10.82
C GLU A 29 0.46 -2.28 10.33
N CYS A 30 -0.74 -1.69 10.23
CA CYS A 30 -1.91 -2.34 9.65
C CYS A 30 -1.68 -2.72 8.18
N ASN A 31 -1.07 -1.84 7.40
CA ASN A 31 -0.71 -2.13 6.01
C ASN A 31 0.33 -3.27 5.92
N PHE A 32 1.34 -3.25 6.76
CA PHE A 32 2.34 -4.31 6.83
C PHE A 32 1.70 -5.66 7.23
N VAL A 33 0.88 -5.68 8.27
CA VAL A 33 0.15 -6.88 8.71
C VAL A 33 -0.78 -7.39 7.61
N ALA A 34 -1.45 -6.49 6.89
CA ALA A 34 -2.31 -6.87 5.77
C ALA A 34 -1.54 -7.56 4.64
N VAL A 35 -0.35 -7.05 4.30
CA VAL A 35 0.53 -7.72 3.32
C VAL A 35 0.88 -9.13 3.78
N LEU A 36 1.39 -9.28 5.01
CA LEU A 36 1.79 -10.58 5.54
C LEU A 36 0.62 -11.56 5.60
N ALA A 37 -0.51 -11.15 6.20
CA ALA A 37 -1.68 -12.01 6.33
C ALA A 37 -2.24 -12.46 4.97
N CYS A 38 -2.13 -11.61 3.95
CA CYS A 38 -2.54 -11.97 2.60
C CYS A 38 -1.56 -12.94 1.94
N LEU A 39 -0.25 -12.73 2.07
CA LEU A 39 0.76 -13.59 1.47
C LEU A 39 0.83 -14.98 2.11
N GLU A 40 0.55 -15.09 3.42
CA GLU A 40 0.50 -16.35 4.16
C GLU A 40 -0.85 -17.10 3.99
N SER A 41 -1.79 -16.57 3.23
CA SER A 41 -3.09 -17.18 3.00
C SER A 41 -3.00 -18.34 2.00
N ASP A 42 -3.83 -19.38 2.20
CA ASP A 42 -3.99 -20.48 1.24
C ASP A 42 -4.83 -20.09 0.00
N TYR A 43 -5.39 -18.88 -0.03
CA TYR A 43 -6.26 -18.39 -1.11
C TYR A 43 -5.51 -17.50 -2.09
N ALA A 44 -5.57 -17.86 -3.38
CA ALA A 44 -4.86 -17.13 -4.45
C ALA A 44 -5.23 -15.64 -4.54
N ASP A 45 -6.51 -15.31 -4.30
CA ASP A 45 -6.99 -13.91 -4.33
C ASP A 45 -6.35 -13.08 -3.22
N PHE A 46 -6.12 -13.67 -2.04
CA PHE A 46 -5.42 -13.02 -0.94
C PHE A 46 -3.94 -12.86 -1.28
N ASN A 47 -3.27 -13.90 -1.76
CA ASN A 47 -1.86 -13.79 -2.16
C ASN A 47 -1.67 -12.71 -3.22
N TYR A 48 -2.55 -12.65 -4.21
CA TYR A 48 -2.51 -11.61 -5.23
C TYR A 48 -2.69 -10.20 -4.62
N ALA A 49 -3.68 -10.03 -3.74
CA ALA A 49 -3.93 -8.75 -3.07
C ALA A 49 -2.75 -8.30 -2.20
N GLY A 50 -2.13 -9.22 -1.47
CA GLY A 50 -0.93 -8.94 -0.65
C GLY A 50 0.27 -8.54 -1.50
N ALA A 51 0.54 -9.29 -2.57
CA ALA A 51 1.62 -8.99 -3.51
C ALA A 51 1.40 -7.64 -4.22
N ALA A 52 0.16 -7.36 -4.66
CA ALA A 52 -0.19 -6.10 -5.29
C ALA A 52 -0.02 -4.91 -4.33
N LEU A 53 -0.47 -5.05 -3.07
CA LEU A 53 -0.31 -4.01 -2.06
C LEU A 53 1.17 -3.74 -1.75
N ALA A 54 1.98 -4.79 -1.55
CA ALA A 54 3.42 -4.67 -1.35
C ALA A 54 4.09 -3.98 -2.55
N TYR A 55 3.72 -4.37 -3.77
CA TYR A 55 4.24 -3.76 -4.99
C TYR A 55 3.93 -2.26 -5.07
N ILE A 56 2.71 -1.83 -4.69
CA ILE A 56 2.33 -0.41 -4.66
C ILE A 56 3.22 0.35 -3.67
N TYR A 57 3.43 -0.17 -2.45
CA TYR A 57 4.25 0.50 -1.44
C TYR A 57 5.73 0.58 -1.85
N LEU A 58 6.29 -0.53 -2.26
CA LEU A 58 7.71 -0.61 -2.67
C LEU A 58 7.97 0.17 -3.96
N GLY A 59 7.08 0.08 -4.94
CA GLY A 59 7.17 0.80 -6.20
C GLY A 59 7.12 2.32 -6.00
N ASN A 60 6.17 2.81 -5.20
CA ASN A 60 6.10 4.24 -4.87
C ASN A 60 7.36 4.74 -4.15
N ALA A 61 7.92 3.94 -3.25
CA ALA A 61 9.17 4.29 -2.57
C ALA A 61 10.35 4.35 -3.56
N LEU A 62 10.44 3.42 -4.49
CA LEU A 62 11.50 3.40 -5.51
C LEU A 62 11.42 4.60 -6.46
N VAL A 63 10.22 5.00 -6.90
CA VAL A 63 10.02 6.19 -7.76
C VAL A 63 10.52 7.46 -7.05
N VAL A 64 10.35 7.56 -5.73
CA VAL A 64 10.85 8.71 -4.95
C VAL A 64 12.38 8.73 -4.89
N PHE A 65 13.04 7.57 -4.84
CA PHE A 65 14.49 7.47 -4.75
C PHE A 65 15.21 7.58 -6.11
N TYR A 66 14.60 7.08 -7.17
CA TYR A 66 15.14 7.12 -8.53
C TYR A 66 14.40 8.18 -9.33
N LEU A 67 14.85 9.43 -9.21
CA LEU A 67 14.24 10.64 -9.80
C LEU A 67 14.19 10.69 -11.33
N ASP A 68 14.67 9.71 -12.04
CA ASP A 68 14.65 9.62 -13.51
C ASP A 68 13.49 8.79 -14.06
N GLY A 69 12.32 8.94 -13.46
CA GLY A 69 11.00 8.83 -14.07
C GLY A 69 10.65 7.70 -15.03
N ASP A 70 11.50 6.73 -15.24
CA ASP A 70 11.17 5.60 -16.08
C ASP A 70 10.42 4.55 -15.26
N ASP A 71 9.19 4.28 -15.67
CA ASP A 71 8.28 3.25 -15.15
C ASP A 71 8.84 1.81 -15.30
N VAL A 72 10.14 1.61 -15.08
CA VAL A 72 10.86 0.34 -15.34
C VAL A 72 10.15 -0.84 -14.67
N PHE A 73 9.59 -0.63 -13.49
CA PHE A 73 8.86 -1.68 -12.77
C PHE A 73 7.54 -2.07 -13.41
N LEU A 74 6.83 -1.14 -14.04
CA LEU A 74 5.56 -1.44 -14.71
C LEU A 74 5.76 -2.33 -15.93
N TYR A 75 6.91 -2.25 -16.60
CA TYR A 75 7.19 -3.08 -17.78
C TYR A 75 7.42 -4.55 -17.48
N THR A 76 7.75 -4.89 -16.23
CA THR A 76 7.95 -6.29 -15.80
C THR A 76 6.64 -7.00 -15.46
N LEU A 77 5.54 -6.23 -15.30
CA LEU A 77 4.24 -6.78 -14.94
C LEU A 77 3.50 -7.34 -16.17
N SER A 78 2.70 -8.38 -15.96
CA SER A 78 1.80 -8.89 -16.99
C SER A 78 0.74 -7.85 -17.36
N ASP A 79 0.15 -8.00 -18.56
CA ASP A 79 -0.91 -7.09 -19.02
C ASP A 79 -2.12 -7.06 -18.08
N THR A 80 -2.45 -8.18 -17.47
CA THR A 80 -3.54 -8.29 -16.49
C THR A 80 -3.27 -7.44 -15.26
N VAL A 81 -2.08 -7.58 -14.67
CA VAL A 81 -1.69 -6.80 -13.48
C VAL A 81 -1.64 -5.31 -13.79
N ARG A 82 -1.11 -4.94 -14.96
CA ARG A 82 -1.13 -3.53 -15.40
C ARG A 82 -2.54 -2.98 -15.57
N ALA A 83 -3.48 -3.79 -16.06
CA ALA A 83 -4.89 -3.39 -16.18
C ALA A 83 -5.52 -3.14 -14.80
N ASP A 84 -5.23 -3.96 -13.80
CA ASP A 84 -5.71 -3.79 -12.43
C ASP A 84 -5.17 -2.50 -11.80
N PHE A 85 -3.87 -2.22 -11.93
CA PHE A 85 -3.29 -0.97 -11.42
C PHE A 85 -3.83 0.26 -12.16
N LYS A 86 -4.07 0.16 -13.46
CA LYS A 86 -4.72 1.23 -14.21
C LYS A 86 -6.14 1.49 -13.75
N ALA A 87 -6.91 0.45 -13.47
CA ALA A 87 -8.25 0.55 -12.91
C ALA A 87 -8.23 1.21 -11.51
N GLN A 88 -7.26 0.84 -10.68
CA GLN A 88 -7.03 1.44 -9.37
C GLN A 88 -6.72 2.93 -9.47
N ALA A 89 -5.81 3.32 -10.36
CA ALA A 89 -5.45 4.71 -10.58
C ALA A 89 -6.67 5.52 -11.07
N ALA A 90 -7.42 5.00 -12.03
CA ALA A 90 -8.62 5.64 -12.56
C ALA A 90 -9.73 5.79 -11.50
N TYR A 91 -9.88 4.79 -10.62
CA TYR A 91 -10.82 4.89 -9.51
C TYR A 91 -10.49 6.04 -8.57
N TRP A 92 -9.22 6.21 -8.19
CA TRP A 92 -8.82 7.28 -7.27
C TRP A 92 -8.75 8.65 -7.94
N ASP A 93 -8.47 8.72 -9.25
CA ASP A 93 -8.44 9.97 -10.02
C ASP A 93 -9.77 10.73 -9.96
N GLN A 94 -10.89 10.03 -9.96
CA GLN A 94 -12.21 10.67 -9.86
C GLN A 94 -12.43 11.43 -8.54
N PHE A 95 -11.68 11.11 -7.49
CA PHE A 95 -11.78 11.77 -6.18
C PHE A 95 -10.68 12.79 -5.92
N ARG A 96 -9.63 12.86 -6.76
CA ARG A 96 -8.44 13.68 -6.53
C ARG A 96 -8.73 15.14 -6.23
N ASP A 97 -9.73 15.71 -6.90
CA ASP A 97 -10.15 17.11 -6.76
C ASP A 97 -11.45 17.31 -6.00
N SER A 98 -11.98 16.26 -5.40
CA SER A 98 -13.22 16.36 -4.65
C SER A 98 -13.07 17.20 -3.38
N VAL A 99 -14.05 18.03 -3.05
CA VAL A 99 -14.08 18.83 -1.82
C VAL A 99 -14.01 17.96 -0.55
N PRO A 100 -14.72 16.79 -0.48
CA PRO A 100 -14.59 15.87 0.64
C PRO A 100 -13.16 15.36 0.86
N GLN A 101 -12.43 15.05 -0.21
CA GLN A 101 -11.05 14.57 -0.10
C GLN A 101 -10.11 15.65 0.46
N LYS A 102 -10.26 16.90 0.02
CA LYS A 102 -9.46 18.03 0.53
C LYS A 102 -9.77 18.30 2.00
N ALA A 103 -11.03 18.25 2.40
CA ALA A 103 -11.45 18.40 3.79
C ALA A 103 -10.93 17.25 4.68
N ALA A 104 -11.07 16.01 4.22
CA ALA A 104 -10.57 14.84 4.93
C ALA A 104 -9.05 14.89 5.11
N ASN A 105 -8.29 15.26 4.08
CA ASN A 105 -6.84 15.43 4.16
C ASN A 105 -6.45 16.51 5.17
N THR A 106 -7.18 17.64 5.22
CA THR A 106 -6.90 18.72 6.17
C THR A 106 -7.18 18.29 7.62
N VAL A 107 -8.30 17.59 7.86
CA VAL A 107 -8.65 17.06 9.19
C VAL A 107 -7.63 16.00 9.61
N TYR A 108 -7.28 15.11 8.70
CA TYR A 108 -6.30 14.06 8.95
C TYR A 108 -4.91 14.64 9.25
N ASP A 109 -4.43 15.59 8.45
CA ASP A 109 -3.17 16.29 8.71
C ASP A 109 -3.16 17.02 10.06
N SER A 110 -4.28 17.64 10.43
CA SER A 110 -4.43 18.32 11.73
C SER A 110 -4.40 17.33 12.88
N PHE A 111 -5.09 16.21 12.76
CA PHE A 111 -5.08 15.12 13.73
C PHE A 111 -3.67 14.55 13.93
N LEU A 112 -2.93 14.38 12.84
CA LEU A 112 -1.56 13.86 12.86
C LEU A 112 -0.58 14.81 13.54
N LYS A 113 -0.70 16.11 13.25
CA LYS A 113 0.12 17.16 13.86
C LYS A 113 -0.16 17.31 15.36
N SER A 114 -1.43 17.13 15.77
CA SER A 114 -1.82 17.25 17.19
C SER A 114 -1.33 16.08 18.06
N ASN A 115 -1.00 14.93 17.44
CA ASN A 115 -0.51 13.74 18.13
C ASN A 115 1.01 13.53 18.00
N ASP A 116 1.78 14.63 17.82
CA ASP A 116 3.25 14.67 17.80
C ASP A 116 3.89 13.70 16.77
N GLN A 117 3.14 13.38 15.72
CA GLN A 117 3.65 12.54 14.63
C GLN A 117 4.25 13.45 13.56
N GLU A 118 5.51 13.85 13.74
CA GLU A 118 6.33 14.60 12.78
C GLU A 118 6.53 13.89 11.42
N LEU A 119 5.84 12.81 11.19
CA LEU A 119 6.11 11.84 10.13
C LEU A 119 5.18 11.92 8.90
N GLY A 120 4.58 13.06 8.61
CA GLY A 120 3.60 13.20 7.51
C GLY A 120 4.03 12.59 6.16
N MET A 121 5.21 12.92 5.64
CA MET A 121 5.75 12.32 4.41
C MET A 121 6.63 11.07 4.63
N GLN A 122 7.11 10.83 5.83
CA GLN A 122 7.88 9.62 6.18
C GLN A 122 7.01 8.37 6.33
N ARG A 123 5.69 8.46 6.24
CA ARG A 123 4.76 7.36 6.48
C ARG A 123 4.81 6.27 5.41
N TYR A 124 4.99 6.63 4.16
CA TYR A 124 5.27 5.62 3.13
C TYR A 124 6.55 4.84 3.45
N GLY A 125 7.51 5.48 4.12
CA GLY A 125 8.73 4.84 4.58
C GLY A 125 8.53 3.79 5.68
N ALA A 126 7.57 3.94 6.60
CA ALA A 126 7.45 3.02 7.72
C ALA A 126 6.96 1.63 7.29
N CYS A 127 5.91 1.52 6.48
CA CYS A 127 5.46 0.23 5.93
C CYS A 127 6.55 -0.39 5.04
N VAL A 128 7.19 0.41 4.17
CA VAL A 128 8.30 -0.02 3.32
C VAL A 128 9.48 -0.54 4.16
N ASN A 129 9.85 0.18 5.21
CA ASN A 129 10.91 -0.24 6.12
C ASN A 129 10.60 -1.58 6.80
N LEU A 130 9.36 -1.79 7.24
CA LEU A 130 8.92 -3.05 7.82
C LEU A 130 9.00 -4.19 6.80
N LEU A 131 8.50 -3.98 5.57
CA LEU A 131 8.58 -4.96 4.49
C LEU A 131 10.03 -5.30 4.12
N VAL A 132 10.88 -4.28 3.96
CA VAL A 132 12.29 -4.48 3.63
C VAL A 132 13.00 -5.26 4.74
N HIS A 133 12.78 -4.90 6.02
CA HIS A 133 13.41 -5.64 7.11
C HIS A 133 12.93 -7.08 7.22
N TYR A 134 11.67 -7.34 6.95
CA TYR A 134 11.11 -8.67 7.05
C TYR A 134 11.61 -9.61 5.93
N TYR A 135 11.71 -9.09 4.69
CA TYR A 135 12.06 -9.89 3.51
C TYR A 135 13.52 -9.76 3.06
N ILE A 136 14.40 -9.02 3.80
CA ILE A 136 15.74 -8.68 3.33
C ILE A 136 16.63 -9.90 3.10
N ASP A 137 16.52 -10.92 3.95
CA ASP A 137 17.34 -12.10 3.84
C ASP A 137 16.90 -12.99 2.68
N GLU A 138 15.60 -13.16 2.49
CA GLU A 138 15.03 -13.85 1.32
C GLU A 138 15.40 -13.13 0.01
N ALA A 139 15.32 -11.80 0.00
CA ALA A 139 15.70 -11.02 -1.17
C ALA A 139 17.21 -11.15 -1.49
N ARG A 140 18.07 -11.18 -0.47
CA ARG A 140 19.51 -11.41 -0.66
C ARG A 140 19.81 -12.79 -1.20
N GLU A 141 19.14 -13.82 -0.70
CA GLU A 141 19.28 -15.19 -1.20
C GLU A 141 18.83 -15.32 -2.65
N ALA A 142 17.75 -14.64 -3.04
CA ALA A 142 17.22 -14.65 -4.41
C ALA A 142 18.14 -13.92 -5.42
N LEU A 143 18.93 -12.96 -4.95
CA LEU A 143 19.84 -12.19 -5.81
C LEU A 143 21.25 -12.82 -5.94
N GLY A 144 21.59 -13.80 -5.12
CA GLY A 144 22.85 -14.57 -5.17
C GLY A 144 24.00 -13.83 -4.51
#